data_b1c00cac0f27569ff3af1d4654a39f79
#
_entry.id   b1c00cac0f27569ff3af1d4654a39f79
#
_cell.length_a   1.000
_cell.length_b   1.000
_cell.length_c   1.000
_cell.angle_alpha   90.00
_cell.angle_beta   90.00
_cell.angle_gamma   90.00
#
_symmetry.space_group_name_H-M   'P 1'
#
loop_
_entity.id
_entity.type
_entity.pdbx_description
1 polymer ?
#
loop_
_entity_poly.entity_id
_entity_poly.type
_entity_poly.pdbx_seq_one_letter_code
_entity_poly.pdbx_strand_id
1 'polypeptide(L)'
;MVKHISTGSPFERDIGYSRAVVADGWVFVSGTTGYDYETMVMPEDVAEQCSNALNTINYALSEAGASLDDVVRVRYILPDKNDWPACWPVTSKAFAKALPAAIMLSADLQEPEMKIEIEVTAKLPG
;
A
#
# COMPACT_ATOMS: atom_id res chain seq x y z
N MET A 1 -18.66 13.07 -5.77
CA MET A 1 -17.42 13.81 -6.08
C MET A 1 -16.22 12.91 -5.84
N VAL A 2 -15.22 12.99 -6.71
CA VAL A 2 -14.00 12.18 -6.61
C VAL A 2 -12.85 13.07 -6.14
N LYS A 3 -12.11 12.60 -5.16
CA LYS A 3 -10.93 13.28 -4.64
C LYS A 3 -9.68 12.45 -4.92
N HIS A 4 -8.63 13.09 -5.40
CA HIS A 4 -7.35 12.46 -5.70
C HIS A 4 -6.30 12.83 -4.66
N ILE A 5 -5.52 11.84 -4.21
CA ILE A 5 -4.47 12.03 -3.22
C ILE A 5 -3.13 11.64 -3.85
N SER A 6 -2.11 12.45 -3.64
CA SER A 6 -0.79 12.25 -4.24
C SER A 6 0.30 12.25 -3.17
N THR A 7 1.36 11.45 -3.39
CA THR A 7 2.60 11.54 -2.62
C THR A 7 3.67 12.34 -3.34
N GLY A 8 3.36 12.82 -4.56
CA GLY A 8 4.35 13.50 -5.42
C GLY A 8 5.31 12.54 -6.11
N SER A 9 5.04 11.22 -6.07
CA SER A 9 5.89 10.24 -6.73
C SER A 9 5.98 10.49 -8.24
N PRO A 10 7.17 10.39 -8.85
CA PRO A 10 7.31 10.51 -10.31
C PRO A 10 6.51 9.44 -11.05
N PHE A 11 6.30 8.26 -10.47
CA PHE A 11 5.50 7.21 -11.08
C PHE A 11 4.05 7.66 -11.32
N GLU A 12 3.46 8.40 -10.36
CA GLU A 12 2.09 8.89 -10.49
C GLU A 12 1.93 9.77 -11.72
N ARG A 13 2.84 10.73 -11.89
CA ARG A 13 2.81 11.67 -13.01
C ARG A 13 3.11 10.98 -14.33
N ASP A 14 4.17 10.17 -14.36
CA ASP A 14 4.68 9.60 -15.62
C ASP A 14 3.78 8.49 -16.15
N ILE A 15 3.14 7.72 -15.26
CA ILE A 15 2.25 6.63 -15.64
C ILE A 15 0.81 7.11 -15.79
N GLY A 16 0.40 8.06 -14.98
CA GLY A 16 -0.95 8.62 -15.05
C GLY A 16 -1.90 8.05 -14.01
N TYR A 17 -1.52 8.07 -12.72
CA TYR A 17 -2.40 7.62 -11.65
C TYR A 17 -2.21 8.47 -10.40
N SER A 18 -3.12 8.29 -9.43
CA SER A 18 -3.06 8.92 -8.12
C SER A 18 -2.62 7.91 -7.08
N ARG A 19 -2.04 8.36 -5.96
CA ARG A 19 -1.73 7.45 -4.85
C ARG A 19 -2.99 6.85 -4.28
N ALA A 20 -4.06 7.64 -4.19
CA ALA A 20 -5.36 7.15 -3.75
C ALA A 20 -6.47 7.95 -4.39
N VAL A 21 -7.65 7.32 -4.49
CA VAL A 21 -8.86 7.94 -5.01
C VAL A 21 -9.98 7.71 -4.00
N VAL A 22 -10.68 8.79 -3.65
CA VAL A 22 -11.86 8.73 -2.77
C VAL A 22 -13.10 8.91 -3.63
N ALA A 23 -14.01 7.95 -3.58
CA ALA A 23 -15.25 7.99 -4.35
C ALA A 23 -16.36 7.26 -3.58
N ASP A 24 -17.51 7.89 -3.40
CA ASP A 24 -18.70 7.32 -2.77
C ASP A 24 -18.45 6.69 -1.40
N GLY A 25 -17.59 7.31 -0.60
CA GLY A 25 -17.25 6.78 0.72
C GLY A 25 -16.23 5.65 0.72
N TRP A 26 -15.69 5.29 -0.44
CA TRP A 26 -14.62 4.31 -0.58
C TRP A 26 -13.30 5.00 -0.84
N VAL A 27 -12.22 4.40 -0.34
CA VAL A 27 -10.86 4.86 -0.62
C VAL A 27 -10.12 3.71 -1.32
N PHE A 28 -9.65 3.99 -2.52
CA PHE A 28 -8.89 3.04 -3.32
C PHE A 28 -7.44 3.51 -3.31
N VAL A 29 -6.56 2.75 -2.66
CA VAL A 29 -5.15 3.08 -2.60
C VAL A 29 -4.41 2.25 -3.63
N SER A 30 -3.68 2.92 -4.51
CA SER A 30 -2.89 2.30 -5.56
C SER A 30 -1.84 1.36 -5.00
N GLY A 31 -1.38 0.43 -5.82
CA GLY A 31 -0.24 -0.40 -5.50
C GLY A 31 0.92 0.46 -5.00
N THR A 32 1.41 0.15 -3.81
CA THR A 32 2.41 0.94 -3.10
C THR A 32 3.56 0.02 -2.72
N THR A 33 4.78 0.45 -3.04
CA THR A 33 5.99 -0.30 -2.75
C THR A 33 6.75 0.35 -1.60
N GLY A 34 7.89 -0.23 -1.22
CA GLY A 34 8.62 0.17 -0.02
C GLY A 34 9.52 1.39 -0.18
N TYR A 35 9.35 2.20 -1.22
CA TYR A 35 10.11 3.43 -1.34
C TYR A 35 9.76 4.43 -0.25
N ASP A 36 10.77 5.18 0.18
CA ASP A 36 10.53 6.52 0.71
C ASP A 36 10.21 7.39 -0.50
N TYR A 37 8.96 7.80 -0.66
CA TYR A 37 8.52 8.50 -1.88
C TYR A 37 9.04 9.94 -1.98
N GLU A 38 9.63 10.49 -0.92
CA GLU A 38 10.29 11.80 -0.99
C GLU A 38 11.68 11.67 -1.61
N THR A 39 12.44 10.64 -1.22
CA THR A 39 13.83 10.46 -1.64
C THR A 39 14.00 9.39 -2.72
N MET A 40 12.98 8.57 -2.93
CA MET A 40 12.99 7.39 -3.82
C MET A 40 14.06 6.37 -3.43
N VAL A 41 14.33 6.26 -2.13
CA VAL A 41 15.24 5.25 -1.58
C VAL A 41 14.44 4.02 -1.19
N MET A 42 14.93 2.85 -1.58
CA MET A 42 14.30 1.56 -1.31
C MET A 42 15.20 0.75 -0.37
N PRO A 43 14.72 0.32 0.81
CA PRO A 43 15.49 -0.62 1.63
C PRO A 43 15.56 -1.99 0.96
N GLU A 44 16.63 -2.74 1.22
CA GLU A 44 16.79 -4.07 0.65
C GLU A 44 15.92 -5.13 1.35
N ASP A 45 15.70 -4.99 2.65
CA ASP A 45 14.96 -5.95 3.44
C ASP A 45 13.46 -5.91 3.12
N VAL A 46 12.88 -7.07 2.82
CA VAL A 46 11.47 -7.13 2.42
C VAL A 46 10.53 -6.71 3.55
N ALA A 47 10.85 -7.02 4.81
CA ALA A 47 10.02 -6.59 5.94
C ALA A 47 10.04 -5.08 6.09
N GLU A 48 11.18 -4.43 5.87
CA GLU A 48 11.27 -2.97 5.87
C GLU A 48 10.48 -2.38 4.70
N GLN A 49 10.56 -2.98 3.51
CA GLN A 49 9.75 -2.55 2.38
C GLN A 49 8.27 -2.64 2.69
N CYS A 50 7.84 -3.74 3.32
CA CYS A 50 6.46 -3.95 3.74
C CYS A 50 6.01 -2.85 4.72
N SER A 51 6.83 -2.56 5.72
CA SER A 51 6.56 -1.51 6.69
C SER A 51 6.44 -0.12 6.03
N ASN A 52 7.38 0.21 5.15
CA ASN A 52 7.35 1.48 4.42
C ASN A 52 6.12 1.60 3.53
N ALA A 53 5.75 0.53 2.83
CA ALA A 53 4.56 0.52 1.98
C ALA A 53 3.30 0.79 2.81
N LEU A 54 3.16 0.13 3.97
CA LEU A 54 2.01 0.34 4.85
C LEU A 54 2.00 1.74 5.47
N ASN A 55 3.17 2.31 5.78
CA ASN A 55 3.25 3.69 6.26
C ASN A 55 2.76 4.67 5.19
N THR A 56 3.16 4.49 3.95
CA THR A 56 2.70 5.32 2.83
C THR A 56 1.19 5.17 2.62
N ILE A 57 0.69 3.94 2.67
CA ILE A 57 -0.75 3.66 2.57
C ILE A 57 -1.50 4.35 3.70
N ASN A 58 -1.01 4.27 4.93
CA ASN A 58 -1.65 4.91 6.07
C ASN A 58 -1.67 6.43 5.92
N TYR A 59 -0.60 7.03 5.39
CA TYR A 59 -0.58 8.45 5.07
C TYR A 59 -1.68 8.80 4.07
N ALA A 60 -1.78 8.05 2.98
CA ALA A 60 -2.81 8.30 1.95
C ALA A 60 -4.22 8.16 2.53
N LEU A 61 -4.44 7.14 3.37
CA LEU A 61 -5.73 6.94 4.05
C LEU A 61 -6.04 8.11 4.98
N SER A 62 -5.05 8.60 5.74
CA SER A 62 -5.26 9.73 6.65
C SER A 62 -5.66 11.00 5.90
N GLU A 63 -5.10 11.23 4.73
CA GLU A 63 -5.47 12.36 3.87
C GLU A 63 -6.90 12.24 3.35
N ALA A 64 -7.41 11.01 3.29
CA ALA A 64 -8.81 10.74 2.90
C ALA A 64 -9.78 10.78 4.08
N GLY A 65 -9.29 10.85 5.31
CA GLY A 65 -10.12 10.79 6.51
C GLY A 65 -10.32 9.37 7.05
N ALA A 66 -9.43 8.44 6.69
CA ALA A 66 -9.48 7.06 7.12
C ALA A 66 -8.16 6.63 7.77
N SER A 67 -8.05 5.36 8.13
CA SER A 67 -6.82 4.77 8.65
C SER A 67 -6.72 3.31 8.22
N LEU A 68 -5.63 2.65 8.57
CA LEU A 68 -5.48 1.21 8.33
C LEU A 68 -6.61 0.40 8.96
N ASP A 69 -7.20 0.89 10.05
CA ASP A 69 -8.32 0.20 10.72
C ASP A 69 -9.59 0.16 9.87
N ASP A 70 -9.68 1.00 8.85
CA ASP A 70 -10.83 1.08 7.95
C ASP A 70 -10.68 0.24 6.68
N VAL A 71 -9.54 -0.45 6.53
CA VAL A 71 -9.27 -1.28 5.36
C VAL A 71 -10.17 -2.51 5.38
N VAL A 72 -10.84 -2.77 4.25
CA VAL A 72 -11.72 -3.94 4.10
C VAL A 72 -11.13 -5.00 3.17
N ARG A 73 -10.19 -4.62 2.30
CA ARG A 73 -9.49 -5.53 1.39
C ARG A 73 -8.06 -5.11 1.23
N VAL A 74 -7.15 -6.10 1.24
CA VAL A 74 -5.74 -5.88 0.96
C VAL A 74 -5.25 -6.94 -0.02
N ARG A 75 -4.41 -6.51 -0.96
CA ARG A 75 -3.75 -7.40 -1.90
C ARG A 75 -2.24 -7.20 -1.78
N TYR A 76 -1.53 -8.31 -1.61
CA TYR A 76 -0.07 -8.33 -1.55
C TYR A 76 0.48 -9.01 -2.79
N ILE A 77 1.47 -8.40 -3.44
CA ILE A 77 2.13 -8.96 -4.61
C ILE A 77 3.62 -9.03 -4.33
N LEU A 78 4.21 -10.23 -4.45
CA LEU A 78 5.63 -10.46 -4.20
C LEU A 78 6.24 -11.24 -5.37
N PRO A 79 7.36 -10.77 -5.92
CA PRO A 79 8.09 -11.57 -6.94
C PRO A 79 8.58 -12.90 -6.40
N ASP A 80 9.03 -12.94 -5.15
CA ASP A 80 9.48 -14.16 -4.48
C ASP A 80 8.53 -14.48 -3.33
N LYS A 81 7.73 -15.53 -3.51
CA LYS A 81 6.77 -15.96 -2.47
C LYS A 81 7.45 -16.36 -1.16
N ASN A 82 8.73 -16.74 -1.20
CA ASN A 82 9.47 -17.13 -0.01
C ASN A 82 9.74 -15.94 0.92
N ASP A 83 9.62 -14.71 0.42
CA ASP A 83 9.74 -13.50 1.23
C ASP A 83 8.49 -13.22 2.06
N TRP A 84 7.37 -13.88 1.77
CA TRP A 84 6.08 -13.54 2.39
C TRP A 84 6.06 -13.73 3.91
N PRO A 85 6.53 -14.86 4.47
CA PRO A 85 6.48 -15.04 5.93
C PRO A 85 7.25 -13.99 6.72
N ALA A 86 8.32 -13.40 6.16
CA ALA A 86 9.06 -12.34 6.82
C ALA A 86 8.23 -11.06 7.03
N CYS A 87 7.17 -10.89 6.24
CA CYS A 87 6.29 -9.72 6.33
C CYS A 87 5.17 -9.90 7.36
N TRP A 88 4.88 -11.14 7.80
CA TRP A 88 3.73 -11.41 8.68
C TRP A 88 3.74 -10.63 10.00
N PRO A 89 4.87 -10.45 10.70
CA PRO A 89 4.87 -9.61 11.90
C PRO A 89 4.44 -8.17 11.63
N VAL A 90 4.77 -7.65 10.43
CA VAL A 90 4.41 -6.29 10.03
C VAL A 90 2.91 -6.20 9.71
N THR A 91 2.42 -7.13 8.87
CA THR A 91 1.02 -7.10 8.43
C THR A 91 0.05 -7.42 9.56
N SER A 92 0.38 -8.38 10.43
CA SER A 92 -0.50 -8.75 11.55
C SER A 92 -0.64 -7.61 12.54
N LYS A 93 0.42 -6.84 12.75
CA LYS A 93 0.35 -5.66 13.63
C LYS A 93 -0.45 -4.53 12.99
N ALA A 94 -0.19 -4.26 11.71
CA ALA A 94 -0.84 -3.17 10.99
C ALA A 94 -2.36 -3.38 10.88
N PHE A 95 -2.79 -4.60 10.66
CA PHE A 95 -4.19 -4.94 10.45
C PHE A 95 -4.83 -5.68 11.63
N ALA A 96 -4.30 -5.51 12.83
CA ALA A 96 -4.80 -6.19 14.02
C ALA A 96 -6.28 -5.89 14.30
N LYS A 97 -6.75 -4.70 13.99
CA LYS A 97 -8.16 -4.30 14.15
C LYS A 97 -8.99 -4.57 12.91
N ALA A 98 -8.49 -4.15 11.74
CA ALA A 98 -9.26 -4.23 10.50
C ALA A 98 -9.50 -5.67 10.08
N LEU A 99 -8.51 -6.54 10.22
CA LEU A 99 -8.57 -7.94 9.76
C LEU A 99 -9.23 -8.04 8.38
N PRO A 100 -8.66 -7.38 7.37
CA PRO A 100 -9.31 -7.25 6.05
C PRO A 100 -9.34 -8.58 5.29
N ALA A 101 -10.22 -8.67 4.32
CA ALA A 101 -10.14 -9.74 3.32
C ALA A 101 -8.82 -9.58 2.56
N ALA A 102 -8.09 -10.67 2.37
CA ALA A 102 -6.75 -10.58 1.83
C ALA A 102 -6.46 -11.66 0.79
N ILE A 103 -5.54 -11.34 -0.11
CA ILE A 103 -4.94 -12.30 -1.03
C ILE A 103 -3.47 -11.95 -1.19
N MET A 104 -2.61 -12.97 -1.34
CA MET A 104 -1.23 -12.79 -1.73
C MET A 104 -1.00 -13.46 -3.08
N LEU A 105 -0.36 -12.73 -3.98
CA LEU A 105 -0.04 -13.19 -5.33
C LEU A 105 1.47 -13.13 -5.55
N SER A 106 2.01 -14.07 -6.33
CA SER A 106 3.39 -13.99 -6.77
C SER A 106 3.40 -13.54 -8.22
N ALA A 107 4.08 -12.42 -8.47
CA ALA A 107 4.22 -11.84 -9.80
C ALA A 107 5.40 -10.88 -9.82
N ASP A 108 5.97 -10.66 -10.99
CA ASP A 108 7.02 -9.67 -11.16
C ASP A 108 6.45 -8.26 -10.94
N LEU A 109 7.31 -7.39 -10.41
CA LEU A 109 6.98 -5.99 -10.20
C LEU A 109 7.75 -5.11 -11.18
N GLN A 110 7.43 -3.81 -11.20
CA GLN A 110 7.94 -2.88 -12.21
C GLN A 110 9.47 -2.74 -12.18
N GLU A 111 10.06 -2.69 -10.98
CA GLU A 111 11.50 -2.51 -10.81
C GLU A 111 12.12 -3.68 -10.05
N PRO A 112 13.37 -4.07 -10.36
CA PRO A 112 13.97 -5.26 -9.74
C PRO A 112 14.20 -5.12 -8.23
N GLU A 113 14.32 -3.91 -7.69
CA GLU A 113 14.47 -3.71 -6.25
C GLU A 113 13.16 -3.85 -5.48
N MET A 114 12.02 -3.84 -6.15
CA MET A 114 10.71 -3.99 -5.53
C MET A 114 10.49 -5.45 -5.11
N LYS A 115 10.37 -5.71 -3.81
CA LYS A 115 10.16 -7.05 -3.27
C LYS A 115 8.73 -7.30 -2.80
N ILE A 116 7.95 -6.24 -2.64
CA ILE A 116 6.54 -6.31 -2.27
C ILE A 116 5.81 -5.08 -2.75
N GLU A 117 4.59 -5.29 -3.21
CA GLU A 117 3.64 -4.22 -3.52
C GLU A 117 2.33 -4.53 -2.81
N ILE A 118 1.70 -3.49 -2.25
CA ILE A 118 0.48 -3.61 -1.46
C ILE A 118 -0.54 -2.61 -1.97
N GLU A 119 -1.77 -3.09 -2.23
CA GLU A 119 -2.90 -2.18 -2.51
C GLU A 119 -4.03 -2.47 -1.55
N VAL A 120 -4.78 -1.45 -1.17
CA VAL A 120 -5.89 -1.61 -0.23
C VAL A 120 -7.12 -0.88 -0.74
N THR A 121 -8.28 -1.36 -0.27
CA THR A 121 -9.56 -0.68 -0.38
C THR A 121 -10.07 -0.46 1.04
N ALA A 122 -10.47 0.77 1.35
CA ALA A 122 -11.00 1.12 2.66
C ALA A 122 -12.36 1.77 2.53
N LYS A 123 -13.14 1.69 3.60
CA LYS A 123 -14.44 2.36 3.70
C LYS A 123 -14.30 3.49 4.69
N LEU A 124 -14.67 4.71 4.29
CA LEU A 124 -14.64 5.84 5.20
C LEU A 124 -15.53 5.57 6.42
N PRO A 125 -15.07 5.93 7.64
CA PRO A 125 -15.89 5.79 8.84
C PRO A 125 -17.09 6.75 8.80
N GLY A 126 -18.15 6.37 9.44
CA GLY A 126 -19.37 7.14 9.53
C GLY A 126 -20.45 6.67 8.62
#